data_fab015cc053786384e711552507ddc70
#
_entry.id   fab015cc053786384e711552507ddc70
#
_cell.length_a   1.000
_cell.length_b   1.000
_cell.length_c   1.000
_cell.angle_alpha   90.00
_cell.angle_beta   90.00
_cell.angle_gamma   90.00
#
_symmetry.space_group_name_H-M   'P 1'
#
loop_
_entity.id
_entity.type
_entity.pdbx_description
1 polymer ?
#
loop_
_entity_poly.entity_id
_entity_poly.type
_entity_poly.pdbx_seq_one_letter_code
_entity_poly.pdbx_strand_id
1 'polypeptide(L)'
;MGASSCREAAKTLLGRLGLRWIAVRDELVWIDCEMTGLDLGSDRLIEIAALVTDADLNVLGEGVDVVIHTDDVALDGMVEVVAQMHKRSGLIEEVRASTVDLAAAEDLVMDYIRGHVKNAKAAPLAGNSIATDRGFITRDMPVLDNFLHYRMIDVSSIKELCRRWYPRIYYGQPEKGLAHRALADIQESIKELRYYRQTAFVPQPGPSTSEIADAVAALDRPVSSDGEFDSARDPETG
;
A
#
# COMPACT_ATOMS: atom_id res chain seq x y z
N MET A 1 25.41 -9.49 10.86
CA MET A 1 26.18 -8.52 10.05
C MET A 1 25.24 -7.98 9.01
N GLY A 2 24.81 -6.74 9.19
CA GLY A 2 23.55 -6.26 8.65
C GLY A 2 23.63 -5.70 7.23
N ALA A 3 22.48 -5.46 6.63
CA ALA A 3 22.22 -4.85 5.32
C ALA A 3 22.98 -3.53 5.06
N SER A 4 23.39 -2.82 6.11
CA SER A 4 24.24 -1.62 6.06
C SER A 4 25.61 -1.90 5.44
N SER A 5 26.24 -3.03 5.76
CA SER A 5 27.58 -3.41 5.26
C SER A 5 27.58 -3.73 3.76
N CYS A 6 26.50 -4.32 3.25
CA CYS A 6 26.37 -4.67 1.84
C CYS A 6 26.15 -3.42 0.96
N ARG A 7 25.39 -2.45 1.45
CA ARG A 7 25.18 -1.14 0.77
C ARG A 7 26.48 -0.33 0.72
N GLU A 8 27.30 -0.36 1.76
CA GLU A 8 28.61 0.32 1.81
C GLU A 8 29.60 -0.29 0.82
N ALA A 9 29.66 -1.63 0.75
CA ALA A 9 30.49 -2.34 -0.21
C ALA A 9 30.08 -2.07 -1.67
N ALA A 10 28.79 -2.02 -1.96
CA ALA A 10 28.26 -1.69 -3.29
C ALA A 10 28.56 -0.24 -3.68
N LYS A 11 28.43 0.74 -2.76
CA LYS A 11 28.83 2.14 -2.98
C LYS A 11 30.30 2.27 -3.34
N THR A 12 31.17 1.52 -2.66
CA THR A 12 32.63 1.52 -2.90
C THR A 12 32.97 0.92 -4.25
N LEU A 13 32.29 -0.15 -4.67
CA LEU A 13 32.52 -0.80 -5.96
C LEU A 13 32.07 0.08 -7.14
N LEU A 14 30.90 0.71 -7.03
CA LEU A 14 30.35 1.60 -8.06
C LEU A 14 31.13 2.92 -8.16
N GLY A 15 31.64 3.44 -7.05
CA GLY A 15 32.53 4.59 -7.05
C GLY A 15 33.84 4.34 -7.80
N ARG A 16 34.38 3.12 -7.75
CA ARG A 16 35.55 2.71 -8.54
C ARG A 16 35.29 2.60 -10.05
N LEU A 17 34.03 2.38 -10.43
CA LEU A 17 33.60 2.30 -11.83
C LEU A 17 33.12 3.65 -12.39
N GLY A 18 33.23 4.75 -11.64
CA GLY A 18 32.75 6.08 -12.03
C GLY A 18 31.22 6.17 -12.13
N LEU A 19 30.49 5.15 -11.68
CA LEU A 19 29.03 5.14 -11.64
C LEU A 19 28.58 5.81 -10.34
N ARG A 20 27.96 6.99 -10.42
CA ARG A 20 27.28 7.57 -9.26
C ARG A 20 26.14 6.66 -8.87
N TRP A 21 26.15 6.15 -7.65
CA TRP A 21 24.96 5.63 -7.02
C TRP A 21 23.97 6.80 -6.92
N ILE A 22 23.07 6.90 -7.87
CA ILE A 22 21.86 7.68 -7.68
C ILE A 22 21.07 6.83 -6.67
N ALA A 23 20.95 7.30 -5.44
CA ALA A 23 19.98 6.75 -4.53
C ALA A 23 18.63 6.94 -5.22
N VAL A 24 18.13 5.87 -5.84
CA VAL A 24 16.75 5.84 -6.33
C VAL A 24 15.93 6.01 -5.07
N ARG A 25 15.31 7.17 -4.94
CA ARG A 25 14.36 7.43 -3.87
C ARG A 25 13.08 6.76 -4.34
N ASP A 26 12.87 5.54 -3.84
CA ASP A 26 11.70 4.72 -4.12
C ASP A 26 10.74 4.81 -2.93
N GLU A 27 10.42 6.06 -2.55
CA GLU A 27 9.41 6.28 -1.52
C GLU A 27 8.05 5.76 -2.01
N LEU A 28 7.27 5.20 -1.08
CA LEU A 28 5.86 4.86 -1.26
C LEU A 28 5.03 5.82 -0.42
N VAL A 29 3.96 6.36 -1.01
CA VAL A 29 2.96 7.14 -0.29
C VAL A 29 1.80 6.22 0.04
N TRP A 30 1.65 5.92 1.31
CA TRP A 30 0.55 5.13 1.85
C TRP A 30 -0.59 6.05 2.20
N ILE A 31 -1.76 5.74 1.70
CA ILE A 31 -3.00 6.47 2.04
C ILE A 31 -4.07 5.43 2.35
N ASP A 32 -4.91 5.78 3.27
CA ASP A 32 -6.17 5.13 3.56
C ASP A 32 -7.23 6.19 3.79
N CYS A 33 -8.45 5.91 3.40
CA CYS A 33 -9.57 6.84 3.43
C CYS A 33 -10.77 6.19 4.10
N GLU A 34 -11.46 6.95 4.95
CA GLU A 34 -12.79 6.57 5.43
C GLU A 34 -13.84 7.41 4.69
N MET A 35 -14.91 6.76 4.28
CA MET A 35 -15.97 7.37 3.48
C MET A 35 -17.36 7.03 4.04
N THR A 36 -18.36 7.80 3.67
CA THR A 36 -19.76 7.49 4.02
C THR A 36 -20.30 6.25 3.29
N GLY A 37 -19.60 5.79 2.27
CA GLY A 37 -19.87 4.63 1.45
C GLY A 37 -18.90 4.57 0.27
N LEU A 38 -19.20 3.73 -0.73
CA LEU A 38 -18.28 3.47 -1.84
C LEU A 38 -18.76 4.02 -3.20
N ASP A 39 -19.88 4.71 -3.24
CA ASP A 39 -20.39 5.34 -4.45
C ASP A 39 -19.75 6.71 -4.67
N LEU A 40 -18.88 6.80 -5.67
CA LEU A 40 -18.21 8.06 -6.05
C LEU A 40 -19.19 9.17 -6.44
N GLY A 41 -20.45 8.86 -6.78
CA GLY A 41 -21.45 9.86 -7.15
C GLY A 41 -22.10 10.54 -5.95
N SER A 42 -22.24 9.85 -4.83
CA SER A 42 -23.03 10.30 -3.66
C SER A 42 -22.22 10.38 -2.38
N ASP A 43 -21.29 9.44 -2.16
CA ASP A 43 -20.57 9.33 -0.90
C ASP A 43 -19.47 10.37 -0.71
N ARG A 44 -19.12 10.63 0.54
CA ARG A 44 -18.18 11.66 0.96
C ARG A 44 -16.95 11.07 1.61
N LEU A 45 -15.81 11.69 1.35
CA LEU A 45 -14.56 11.45 2.06
C LEU A 45 -14.65 12.16 3.41
N ILE A 46 -14.48 11.42 4.51
CA ILE A 46 -14.64 11.91 5.88
C ILE A 46 -13.40 11.77 6.77
N GLU A 47 -12.43 10.94 6.39
CA GLU A 47 -11.10 10.88 7.01
C GLU A 47 -10.09 10.48 5.93
N ILE A 48 -8.90 11.06 5.99
CA ILE A 48 -7.77 10.68 5.17
C ILE A 48 -6.52 10.66 6.03
N ALA A 49 -5.77 9.57 5.97
CA ALA A 49 -4.45 9.50 6.56
C ALA A 49 -3.38 9.22 5.49
N ALA A 50 -2.16 9.70 5.76
CA ALA A 50 -1.02 9.38 4.91
C ALA A 50 0.24 9.07 5.74
N LEU A 51 0.98 8.05 5.27
CA LEU A 51 2.35 7.73 5.70
C LEU A 51 3.25 7.64 4.47
N VAL A 52 4.52 7.96 4.65
CA VAL A 52 5.54 7.73 3.63
C VAL A 52 6.53 6.69 4.13
N THR A 53 6.91 5.75 3.29
CA THR A 53 8.01 4.82 3.56
C THR A 53 9.11 4.92 2.52
N ASP A 54 10.32 4.48 2.90
CA ASP A 54 11.35 4.16 1.92
C ASP A 54 11.06 2.84 1.20
N ALA A 55 11.95 2.44 0.27
CA ALA A 55 11.86 1.18 -0.48
C ALA A 55 11.95 -0.08 0.41
N ASP A 56 12.49 0.04 1.62
CA ASP A 56 12.58 -1.06 2.58
C ASP A 56 11.38 -1.09 3.54
N LEU A 57 10.37 -0.27 3.27
CA LEU A 57 9.15 -0.10 4.06
C LEU A 57 9.39 0.52 5.45
N ASN A 58 10.49 1.25 5.66
CA ASN A 58 10.69 2.00 6.89
C ASN A 58 9.88 3.29 6.82
N VAL A 59 9.08 3.54 7.86
CA VAL A 59 8.23 4.73 7.95
C VAL A 59 9.10 5.99 8.10
N LEU A 60 8.76 7.04 7.37
CA LEU A 60 9.41 8.34 7.38
C LEU A 60 8.47 9.37 8.03
N GLY A 61 8.87 9.90 9.18
CA GLY A 61 8.06 10.82 9.96
C GLY A 61 6.94 10.13 10.74
N GLU A 62 6.00 10.93 11.23
CA GLU A 62 4.91 10.46 12.10
C GLU A 62 3.62 10.18 11.32
N GLY A 63 3.53 10.68 10.08
CA GLY A 63 2.32 10.62 9.28
C GLY A 63 1.43 11.84 9.49
N VAL A 64 0.31 11.82 8.80
CA VAL A 64 -0.78 12.79 8.94
C VAL A 64 -2.10 12.03 8.96
N ASP A 65 -3.03 12.50 9.78
CA ASP A 65 -4.37 11.96 9.93
C ASP A 65 -5.33 13.14 10.04
N VAL A 66 -6.33 13.22 9.15
CA VAL A 66 -7.20 14.39 9.00
C VAL A 66 -8.65 13.95 8.91
N VAL A 67 -9.44 14.34 9.91
CA VAL A 67 -10.89 14.16 9.89
C VAL A 67 -11.53 15.35 9.19
N ILE A 68 -12.31 15.07 8.16
CA ILE A 68 -12.91 16.04 7.25
C ILE A 68 -14.36 16.25 7.63
N HIS A 69 -14.77 17.51 7.73
CA HIS A 69 -16.17 17.85 8.01
C HIS A 69 -17.10 17.49 6.85
N THR A 70 -18.25 16.92 7.17
CA THR A 70 -19.38 16.80 6.25
C THR A 70 -20.69 17.05 7.00
N ASP A 71 -21.78 17.30 6.25
CA ASP A 71 -23.09 17.57 6.83
C ASP A 71 -23.81 16.30 7.32
N ASP A 72 -24.81 16.49 8.17
CA ASP A 72 -25.61 15.38 8.71
C ASP A 72 -26.38 14.63 7.62
N VAL A 73 -26.68 15.24 6.48
CA VAL A 73 -27.37 14.58 5.38
C VAL A 73 -26.53 13.45 4.80
N ALA A 74 -25.23 13.69 4.63
CA ALA A 74 -24.28 12.68 4.17
C ALA A 74 -24.07 11.59 5.23
N LEU A 75 -23.98 11.95 6.50
CA LEU A 75 -23.79 11.00 7.62
C LEU A 75 -25.01 10.12 7.83
N ASP A 76 -26.22 10.70 7.77
CA ASP A 76 -27.48 9.98 7.95
C ASP A 76 -27.84 9.12 6.70
N GLY A 77 -27.22 9.42 5.55
CA GLY A 77 -27.36 8.65 4.31
C GLY A 77 -26.56 7.36 4.27
N MET A 78 -25.64 7.13 5.23
CA MET A 78 -24.82 5.92 5.27
C MET A 78 -25.69 4.65 5.42
N VAL A 79 -25.29 3.59 4.72
CA VAL A 79 -25.85 2.26 4.98
C VAL A 79 -25.51 1.80 6.39
N GLU A 80 -26.41 1.04 7.04
CA GLU A 80 -26.32 0.67 8.47
C GLU A 80 -24.96 0.08 8.87
N VAL A 81 -24.37 -0.78 8.04
CA VAL A 81 -23.07 -1.42 8.34
C VAL A 81 -21.96 -0.39 8.43
N VAL A 82 -21.92 0.61 7.56
CA VAL A 82 -20.93 1.69 7.54
C VAL A 82 -21.17 2.64 8.72
N ALA A 83 -22.41 3.05 8.94
CA ALA A 83 -22.78 3.90 10.08
C ALA A 83 -22.39 3.26 11.42
N GLN A 84 -22.63 1.97 11.61
CA GLN A 84 -22.21 1.26 12.83
C GLN A 84 -20.69 1.15 12.98
N MET A 85 -19.95 0.95 11.89
CA MET A 85 -18.51 0.92 11.87
C MET A 85 -17.93 2.26 12.35
N HIS A 86 -18.33 3.36 11.74
CA HIS A 86 -17.86 4.70 12.09
C HIS A 86 -18.36 5.17 13.46
N LYS A 87 -19.52 4.71 13.91
CA LYS A 87 -19.99 4.94 15.28
C LYS A 87 -19.11 4.23 16.30
N ARG A 88 -18.69 3.00 16.04
CA ARG A 88 -17.82 2.24 16.95
C ARG A 88 -16.40 2.83 17.06
N SER A 89 -15.87 3.34 15.96
CA SER A 89 -14.56 4.02 15.93
C SER A 89 -14.63 5.45 16.49
N GLY A 90 -15.83 6.02 16.70
CA GLY A 90 -16.03 7.41 17.15
C GLY A 90 -15.91 8.44 16.03
N LEU A 91 -15.69 8.01 14.79
CA LEU A 91 -15.41 8.91 13.66
C LEU A 91 -16.58 9.86 13.36
N ILE A 92 -17.84 9.42 13.52
CA ILE A 92 -19.02 10.28 13.25
C ILE A 92 -19.00 11.55 14.08
N GLU A 93 -18.69 11.43 15.38
CA GLU A 93 -18.62 12.58 16.31
C GLU A 93 -17.43 13.49 15.96
N GLU A 94 -16.30 12.91 15.56
CA GLU A 94 -15.14 13.67 15.13
C GLU A 94 -15.42 14.44 13.83
N VAL A 95 -16.10 13.82 12.86
CA VAL A 95 -16.52 14.47 11.59
C VAL A 95 -17.44 15.66 11.86
N ARG A 96 -18.44 15.51 12.75
CA ARG A 96 -19.33 16.60 13.15
C ARG A 96 -18.59 17.75 13.85
N ALA A 97 -17.59 17.43 14.68
CA ALA A 97 -16.80 18.40 15.40
C ALA A 97 -15.69 19.06 14.55
N SER A 98 -15.31 18.41 13.46
CA SER A 98 -14.27 18.92 12.57
C SER A 98 -14.71 20.23 11.90
N THR A 99 -13.75 21.11 11.66
CA THR A 99 -13.90 22.34 10.86
C THR A 99 -13.04 22.30 9.60
N VAL A 100 -12.40 21.16 9.34
CA VAL A 100 -11.50 20.98 8.19
C VAL A 100 -12.32 20.59 6.98
N ASP A 101 -12.26 21.36 5.92
CA ASP A 101 -12.86 21.03 4.63
C ASP A 101 -11.89 20.20 3.75
N LEU A 102 -12.38 19.75 2.60
CA LEU A 102 -11.59 18.94 1.66
C LEU A 102 -10.31 19.65 1.18
N ALA A 103 -10.37 20.96 0.95
CA ALA A 103 -9.21 21.72 0.46
C ALA A 103 -8.13 21.84 1.53
N ALA A 104 -8.53 22.14 2.76
CA ALA A 104 -7.63 22.20 3.89
C ALA A 104 -7.02 20.82 4.21
N ALA A 105 -7.80 19.74 4.08
CA ALA A 105 -7.30 18.39 4.24
C ALA A 105 -6.28 18.02 3.17
N GLU A 106 -6.54 18.35 1.90
CA GLU A 106 -5.58 18.15 0.81
C GLU A 106 -4.26 18.88 1.07
N ASP A 107 -4.33 20.13 1.52
CA ASP A 107 -3.13 20.92 1.83
C ASP A 107 -2.31 20.29 2.96
N LEU A 108 -2.93 19.84 4.05
CA LEU A 108 -2.26 19.19 5.17
C LEU A 108 -1.56 17.88 4.73
N VAL A 109 -2.25 17.04 3.97
CA VAL A 109 -1.70 15.81 3.43
C VAL A 109 -0.54 16.09 2.47
N MET A 110 -0.70 17.08 1.59
CA MET A 110 0.34 17.48 0.64
C MET A 110 1.58 18.05 1.32
N ASP A 111 1.42 18.83 2.38
CA ASP A 111 2.54 19.39 3.14
C ASP A 111 3.38 18.25 3.77
N TYR A 112 2.72 17.25 4.38
CA TYR A 112 3.40 16.08 4.89
C TYR A 112 4.13 15.30 3.79
N ILE A 113 3.45 14.97 2.68
CA ILE A 113 4.04 14.20 1.58
C ILE A 113 5.23 14.92 0.97
N ARG A 114 5.14 16.22 0.69
CA ARG A 114 6.24 17.05 0.15
C ARG A 114 7.43 17.16 1.09
N GLY A 115 7.22 16.98 2.38
CA GLY A 115 8.28 16.86 3.37
C GLY A 115 9.24 15.71 3.05
N HIS A 116 8.73 14.61 2.52
CA HIS A 116 9.45 13.36 2.28
C HIS A 116 9.70 13.09 0.78
N VAL A 117 8.71 13.29 -0.08
CA VAL A 117 8.78 13.07 -1.54
C VAL A 117 9.03 14.41 -2.23
N LYS A 118 10.20 14.55 -2.88
CA LYS A 118 10.63 15.83 -3.45
C LYS A 118 10.09 16.11 -4.85
N ASN A 119 9.82 15.07 -5.62
CA ASN A 119 9.44 15.21 -7.02
C ASN A 119 8.02 14.67 -7.23
N ALA A 120 7.19 15.46 -7.90
CA ALA A 120 5.90 14.98 -8.39
C ALA A 120 6.08 13.78 -9.31
N LYS A 121 5.10 12.90 -9.32
CA LYS A 121 5.06 11.65 -10.12
C LYS A 121 6.19 10.66 -9.79
N ALA A 122 6.88 10.80 -8.66
CA ALA A 122 7.95 9.90 -8.26
C ALA A 122 7.44 8.71 -7.43
N ALA A 123 6.61 8.97 -6.43
CA ALA A 123 6.14 7.95 -5.49
C ALA A 123 4.75 7.42 -5.87
N PRO A 124 4.59 6.08 -5.98
CA PRO A 124 3.28 5.47 -6.16
C PRO A 124 2.45 5.51 -4.87
N LEU A 125 1.13 5.55 -5.05
CA LEU A 125 0.17 5.32 -3.99
C LEU A 125 0.20 3.86 -3.56
N ALA A 126 0.17 3.58 -2.27
CA ALA A 126 0.17 2.24 -1.69
C ALA A 126 -0.93 2.09 -0.63
N GLY A 127 -1.49 0.88 -0.51
CA GLY A 127 -2.52 0.54 0.48
C GLY A 127 -3.17 -0.80 0.17
N ASN A 128 -4.21 -1.13 0.92
CA ASN A 128 -5.08 -2.28 0.64
C ASN A 128 -6.31 -1.84 -0.17
N SER A 129 -6.61 -2.53 -1.27
CA SER A 129 -7.72 -2.20 -2.19
C SER A 129 -7.71 -0.74 -2.65
N ILE A 130 -6.53 -0.19 -2.75
CA ILE A 130 -6.22 1.24 -2.87
C ILE A 130 -6.85 1.93 -4.10
N ALA A 131 -7.38 1.15 -5.04
CA ALA A 131 -8.08 1.70 -6.20
C ALA A 131 -9.36 2.45 -5.81
N THR A 132 -10.04 2.02 -4.74
CA THR A 132 -11.21 2.69 -4.20
C THR A 132 -10.84 4.07 -3.66
N ASP A 133 -9.84 4.12 -2.78
CA ASP A 133 -9.31 5.38 -2.22
C ASP A 133 -8.84 6.32 -3.33
N ARG A 134 -8.12 5.77 -4.33
CA ARG A 134 -7.67 6.53 -5.49
C ARG A 134 -8.82 7.18 -6.24
N GLY A 135 -9.99 6.53 -6.32
CA GLY A 135 -11.18 7.10 -6.93
C GLY A 135 -11.65 8.36 -6.21
N PHE A 136 -11.74 8.32 -4.87
CA PHE A 136 -12.12 9.47 -4.05
C PHE A 136 -11.05 10.57 -4.10
N ILE A 137 -9.76 10.23 -3.99
CA ILE A 137 -8.65 11.18 -4.11
C ILE A 137 -8.69 11.89 -5.47
N THR A 138 -8.93 11.18 -6.56
CA THR A 138 -8.99 11.77 -7.92
C THR A 138 -10.13 12.77 -8.03
N ARG A 139 -11.28 12.49 -7.38
CA ARG A 139 -12.45 13.38 -7.39
C ARG A 139 -12.29 14.59 -6.49
N ASP A 140 -11.83 14.35 -5.25
CA ASP A 140 -11.91 15.31 -4.15
C ASP A 140 -10.60 16.03 -3.86
N MET A 141 -9.45 15.45 -4.25
CA MET A 141 -8.09 15.94 -3.96
C MET A 141 -7.20 15.90 -5.22
N PRO A 142 -7.53 16.72 -6.25
CA PRO A 142 -6.86 16.64 -7.54
C PRO A 142 -5.38 17.07 -7.50
N VAL A 143 -4.95 17.89 -6.55
CA VAL A 143 -3.54 18.28 -6.38
C VAL A 143 -2.73 17.09 -5.89
N LEU A 144 -3.26 16.35 -4.92
CA LEU A 144 -2.68 15.11 -4.40
C LEU A 144 -2.61 14.04 -5.49
N ASP A 145 -3.71 13.77 -6.19
CA ASP A 145 -3.73 12.81 -7.29
C ASP A 145 -2.72 13.14 -8.37
N ASN A 146 -2.61 14.42 -8.75
CA ASN A 146 -1.64 14.87 -9.72
C ASN A 146 -0.19 14.82 -9.22
N PHE A 147 0.05 14.82 -7.93
CA PHE A 147 1.38 14.69 -7.36
C PHE A 147 1.88 13.25 -7.33
N LEU A 148 0.99 12.28 -7.11
CA LEU A 148 1.30 10.86 -7.04
C LEU A 148 1.68 10.27 -8.41
N HIS A 149 2.48 9.21 -8.41
CA HIS A 149 2.75 8.42 -9.60
C HIS A 149 1.46 7.73 -10.09
N TYR A 150 1.33 7.46 -11.40
CA TYR A 150 0.14 6.79 -11.95
C TYR A 150 0.01 5.32 -11.54
N ARG A 151 1.12 4.65 -11.21
CA ARG A 151 1.12 3.28 -10.68
C ARG A 151 0.73 3.26 -9.22
N MET A 152 0.19 2.11 -8.79
CA MET A 152 -0.17 1.84 -7.40
C MET A 152 0.53 0.57 -6.91
N ILE A 153 0.71 0.48 -5.60
CA ILE A 153 1.10 -0.76 -4.90
C ILE A 153 -0.09 -1.20 -4.07
N ASP A 154 -0.86 -2.13 -4.61
CA ASP A 154 -2.02 -2.71 -3.94
C ASP A 154 -1.63 -4.00 -3.22
N VAL A 155 -1.61 -3.95 -1.89
CA VAL A 155 -1.27 -5.09 -1.04
C VAL A 155 -2.34 -6.18 -1.15
N SER A 156 -3.61 -5.81 -1.36
CA SER A 156 -4.70 -6.77 -1.57
C SER A 156 -4.50 -7.62 -2.83
N SER A 157 -3.87 -7.09 -3.87
CA SER A 157 -3.51 -7.87 -5.06
C SER A 157 -2.49 -8.96 -4.74
N ILE A 158 -1.47 -8.66 -3.92
CA ILE A 158 -0.49 -9.65 -3.47
C ILE A 158 -1.16 -10.71 -2.61
N LYS A 159 -2.00 -10.30 -1.67
CA LYS A 159 -2.82 -11.18 -0.83
C LYS A 159 -3.64 -12.14 -1.66
N GLU A 160 -4.30 -11.65 -2.70
CA GLU A 160 -5.16 -12.45 -3.57
C GLU A 160 -4.37 -13.46 -4.42
N LEU A 161 -3.13 -13.12 -4.82
CA LEU A 161 -2.21 -14.05 -5.46
C LEU A 161 -1.71 -15.11 -4.47
N CYS A 162 -1.38 -14.73 -3.23
CA CYS A 162 -1.00 -15.67 -2.20
C CYS A 162 -2.13 -16.66 -1.86
N ARG A 163 -3.39 -16.20 -1.85
CA ARG A 163 -4.54 -17.08 -1.65
C ARG A 163 -4.61 -18.20 -2.68
N ARG A 164 -4.23 -17.92 -3.94
CA ARG A 164 -4.26 -18.89 -5.05
C ARG A 164 -3.04 -19.79 -5.11
N TRP A 165 -1.85 -19.20 -4.92
CA TRP A 165 -0.59 -19.90 -5.20
C TRP A 165 0.11 -20.40 -3.95
N TYR A 166 -0.13 -19.72 -2.81
CA TYR A 166 0.53 -20.00 -1.53
C TYR A 166 -0.46 -19.98 -0.36
N PRO A 167 -1.45 -20.90 -0.30
CA PRO A 167 -2.50 -20.84 0.72
C PRO A 167 -1.97 -20.85 2.15
N ARG A 168 -0.85 -21.53 2.44
CA ARG A 168 -0.22 -21.47 3.77
C ARG A 168 0.21 -20.07 4.16
N ILE A 169 0.75 -19.29 3.21
CA ILE A 169 1.11 -17.88 3.45
C ILE A 169 -0.15 -17.06 3.71
N TYR A 170 -1.19 -17.27 2.90
CA TYR A 170 -2.45 -16.55 3.06
C TYR A 170 -3.10 -16.78 4.41
N TYR A 171 -3.19 -18.04 4.88
CA TYR A 171 -3.80 -18.37 6.17
C TYR A 171 -2.88 -18.08 7.38
N GLY A 172 -1.57 -17.93 7.16
CA GLY A 172 -0.59 -17.57 8.21
C GLY A 172 -0.35 -16.08 8.36
N GLN A 173 -1.11 -15.20 7.67
CA GLN A 173 -0.95 -13.74 7.76
C GLN A 173 -1.22 -13.24 9.19
N PRO A 174 -0.58 -12.13 9.61
CA PRO A 174 -0.84 -11.53 10.91
C PRO A 174 -2.31 -11.16 11.08
N GLU A 175 -2.83 -11.33 12.29
CA GLU A 175 -4.16 -10.82 12.63
C GLU A 175 -4.20 -9.29 12.48
N LYS A 176 -5.33 -8.79 11.98
CA LYS A 176 -5.62 -7.36 11.87
C LYS A 176 -6.43 -6.90 13.05
N GLY A 177 -6.20 -5.66 13.47
CA GLY A 177 -7.07 -4.97 14.42
C GLY A 177 -8.43 -4.64 13.79
N LEU A 178 -9.34 -4.12 14.61
CA LEU A 178 -10.68 -3.71 14.23
C LEU A 178 -10.86 -2.19 14.43
N ALA A 179 -9.77 -1.42 14.31
CA ALA A 179 -9.80 0.00 14.65
C ALA A 179 -10.67 0.83 13.67
N HIS A 180 -10.65 0.45 12.39
CA HIS A 180 -11.33 1.20 11.32
C HIS A 180 -11.05 2.71 11.44
N ARG A 181 -9.75 3.04 11.48
CA ARG A 181 -9.20 4.39 11.48
C ARG A 181 -8.05 4.42 10.47
N ALA A 182 -8.08 5.38 9.60
CA ALA A 182 -7.23 5.45 8.42
C ALA A 182 -5.73 5.27 8.73
N LEU A 183 -5.20 5.95 9.75
CA LEU A 183 -3.78 5.83 10.09
C LEU A 183 -3.39 4.44 10.64
N ALA A 184 -4.27 3.80 11.41
CA ALA A 184 -4.05 2.46 11.94
C ALA A 184 -4.08 1.42 10.81
N ASP A 185 -5.01 1.56 9.86
CA ASP A 185 -5.18 0.66 8.73
C ASP A 185 -4.00 0.76 7.75
N ILE A 186 -3.40 1.95 7.59
CA ILE A 186 -2.12 2.12 6.88
C ILE A 186 -1.00 1.32 7.55
N GLN A 187 -0.85 1.42 8.87
CA GLN A 187 0.21 0.72 9.61
C GLN A 187 0.07 -0.80 9.46
N GLU A 188 -1.17 -1.30 9.48
CA GLU A 188 -1.47 -2.72 9.23
C GLU A 188 -1.14 -3.12 7.79
N SER A 189 -1.45 -2.27 6.81
CA SER A 189 -1.14 -2.50 5.39
C SER A 189 0.37 -2.58 5.16
N ILE A 190 1.16 -1.71 5.80
CA ILE A 190 2.63 -1.76 5.76
C ILE A 190 3.15 -3.06 6.39
N LYS A 191 2.60 -3.46 7.55
CA LYS A 191 2.95 -4.71 8.23
C LYS A 191 2.62 -5.93 7.36
N GLU A 192 1.47 -5.91 6.71
CA GLU A 192 1.04 -6.97 5.79
C GLU A 192 1.98 -7.09 4.58
N LEU A 193 2.38 -5.96 3.95
CA LEU A 193 3.34 -5.99 2.86
C LEU A 193 4.73 -6.47 3.30
N ARG A 194 5.18 -6.11 4.50
CA ARG A 194 6.42 -6.65 5.08
C ARG A 194 6.36 -8.17 5.25
N TYR A 195 5.22 -8.69 5.69
CA TYR A 195 4.98 -10.12 5.82
C TYR A 195 5.08 -10.82 4.45
N TYR A 196 4.37 -10.33 3.42
CA TYR A 196 4.45 -10.91 2.08
C TYR A 196 5.85 -10.80 1.49
N ARG A 197 6.54 -9.69 1.70
CA ARG A 197 7.93 -9.53 1.24
C ARG A 197 8.87 -10.60 1.80
N GLN A 198 8.63 -11.06 3.01
CA GLN A 198 9.44 -12.10 3.65
C GLN A 198 9.04 -13.52 3.27
N THR A 199 7.77 -13.75 2.94
CA THR A 199 7.21 -15.09 2.80
C THR A 199 6.88 -15.48 1.37
N ALA A 200 6.49 -14.53 0.51
CA ALA A 200 6.01 -14.78 -0.84
C ALA A 200 7.00 -14.39 -1.94
N PHE A 201 7.98 -13.53 -1.64
CA PHE A 201 8.97 -13.11 -2.62
C PHE A 201 10.29 -13.85 -2.43
N VAL A 202 11.01 -14.07 -3.53
CA VAL A 202 12.35 -14.68 -3.46
C VAL A 202 13.31 -13.78 -2.66
N PRO A 203 14.17 -14.37 -1.82
CA PRO A 203 15.15 -13.60 -1.06
C PRO A 203 16.10 -12.81 -1.96
N GLN A 204 16.52 -11.62 -1.50
CA GLN A 204 17.55 -10.86 -2.20
C GLN A 204 18.90 -11.61 -2.20
N PRO A 205 19.67 -11.53 -3.29
CA PRO A 205 19.52 -10.64 -4.46
C PRO A 205 18.58 -11.15 -5.55
N GLY A 206 17.80 -12.19 -5.33
CA GLY A 206 16.95 -12.82 -6.33
C GLY A 206 17.73 -13.82 -7.21
N PRO A 207 17.09 -14.34 -8.28
CA PRO A 207 17.71 -15.28 -9.18
C PRO A 207 18.87 -14.65 -9.97
N SER A 208 19.83 -15.47 -10.37
CA SER A 208 20.95 -15.08 -11.24
C SER A 208 20.46 -14.70 -12.65
N THR A 209 21.31 -14.02 -13.41
CA THR A 209 20.99 -13.64 -14.80
C THR A 209 20.68 -14.85 -15.69
N SER A 210 21.37 -15.99 -15.46
CA SER A 210 21.10 -17.23 -16.18
C SER A 210 19.74 -17.83 -15.83
N GLU A 211 19.41 -17.90 -14.53
CA GLU A 211 18.10 -18.40 -14.08
C GLU A 211 16.94 -17.53 -14.60
N ILE A 212 17.15 -16.20 -14.67
CA ILE A 212 16.17 -15.29 -15.29
C ILE A 212 16.02 -15.59 -16.79
N ALA A 213 17.13 -15.78 -17.52
CA ALA A 213 17.09 -16.11 -18.95
C ALA A 213 16.39 -17.44 -19.21
N ASP A 214 16.66 -18.46 -18.38
CA ASP A 214 16.01 -19.76 -18.48
C ASP A 214 14.50 -19.67 -18.19
N ALA A 215 14.10 -18.88 -17.21
CA ALA A 215 12.69 -18.63 -16.90
C ALA A 215 11.98 -17.92 -18.06
N VAL A 216 12.60 -16.92 -18.68
CA VAL A 216 12.04 -16.23 -19.87
C VAL A 216 11.88 -17.22 -21.02
N ALA A 217 12.90 -18.03 -21.31
CA ALA A 217 12.84 -19.04 -22.39
C ALA A 217 11.78 -20.11 -22.14
N ALA A 218 11.45 -20.39 -20.88
CA ALA A 218 10.39 -21.32 -20.55
C ALA A 218 8.98 -20.79 -20.85
N LEU A 219 8.77 -19.47 -20.88
CA LEU A 219 7.49 -18.85 -21.21
C LEU A 219 7.10 -19.00 -22.67
N ASP A 220 8.11 -19.12 -23.56
CA ASP A 220 7.89 -19.27 -25.00
C ASP A 220 7.60 -20.73 -25.41
N ARG A 221 7.68 -21.68 -24.47
CA ARG A 221 7.32 -23.08 -24.76
C ARG A 221 5.80 -23.20 -24.85
N PRO A 222 5.28 -23.84 -25.92
CA PRO A 222 3.84 -24.09 -25.99
C PRO A 222 3.41 -24.89 -24.76
N VAL A 223 2.33 -24.46 -24.11
CA VAL A 223 1.71 -25.22 -23.02
C VAL A 223 1.28 -26.55 -23.62
N SER A 224 1.95 -27.67 -23.21
CA SER A 224 1.51 -28.99 -23.64
C SER A 224 0.09 -29.21 -23.11
N SER A 225 -0.81 -29.69 -23.97
CA SER A 225 -2.21 -29.96 -23.64
C SER A 225 -2.37 -31.08 -22.59
N ASP A 226 -1.28 -31.69 -22.17
CA ASP A 226 -1.23 -32.80 -21.22
C ASP A 226 -0.95 -32.24 -19.82
N GLY A 227 -1.95 -31.52 -19.28
CA GLY A 227 -1.94 -30.99 -17.92
C GLY A 227 -2.14 -32.09 -16.88
N GLU A 228 -1.17 -32.98 -16.70
CA GLU A 228 -1.04 -33.71 -15.44
C GLU A 228 -0.55 -32.74 -14.37
N PHE A 229 -1.50 -32.23 -13.60
CA PHE A 229 -1.21 -31.55 -12.35
C PHE A 229 -0.61 -32.62 -11.43
N ASP A 230 0.72 -32.61 -11.29
CA ASP A 230 1.41 -33.46 -10.32
C ASP A 230 0.98 -33.06 -8.90
N SER A 231 -0.03 -33.75 -8.39
CA SER A 231 -0.60 -33.62 -7.05
C SER A 231 0.26 -34.30 -5.97
N ALA A 232 1.49 -34.66 -6.31
CA ALA A 232 2.38 -35.39 -5.40
C ALA A 232 3.45 -34.46 -4.81
N ARG A 233 3.10 -33.72 -3.77
CA ARG A 233 4.02 -33.37 -2.67
C ARG A 233 3.24 -32.89 -1.45
N ASP A 234 2.58 -33.78 -0.79
CA ASP A 234 2.31 -33.66 0.63
C ASP A 234 3.36 -34.52 1.35
N PRO A 235 4.32 -33.94 2.08
CA PRO A 235 5.10 -34.71 3.05
C PRO A 235 4.50 -34.42 4.43
N GLU A 236 3.94 -35.49 4.99
CA GLU A 236 3.94 -35.84 6.41
C GLU A 236 2.89 -35.20 7.32
N THR A 237 1.83 -35.97 7.50
CA THR A 237 1.25 -36.23 8.84
C THR A 237 2.31 -36.90 9.72
N GLY A 238 2.71 -36.20 10.81
CA GLY A 238 3.56 -36.68 11.88
C GLY A 238 3.47 -35.71 13.06
#